data_0c8b119afec3141bc285ba3fb43d4b18
#
_entry.id   0c8b119afec3141bc285ba3fb43d4b18
#
_cell.length_a   1.000
_cell.length_b   1.000
_cell.length_c   1.000
_cell.angle_alpha   90.00
_cell.angle_beta   90.00
_cell.angle_gamma   90.00
#
_symmetry.space_group_name_H-M   'P 1'
#
loop_
_entity.id
_entity.type
_entity.pdbx_description
1 polymer ?
#
loop_
_entity_poly.entity_id
_entity_poly.type
_entity_poly.pdbx_seq_one_letter_code
_entity_poly.pdbx_strand_id
1 'polypeptide(L)'
;MLVEKRSAESRGVVEAAERLLAESAAPRKAARGVKRTCEPPHSSCAARDGLGVLAHRAACEGNEPAAPLVRVRKFSLRLGAFTSLEDVSFDISKGKVTALCGPRGCGIEAMLDALGATLPGARTVDMGGSIELCGHDAYRTLGAERAREKAARVFFGGSFELQSVRNTIAFSIRQRGIHDDAAIASEINRVLRSLDAERRLGDHLDRAVSSLPALERRLAAIARALAKRPPALLVSEPATGLDQVDSFTMSQALQSVARKTECAVVVATSDPRFARICADEGVVFVQGRTVEAGPLSTLNSSSADYRTRAFFEGRIA
;
A
#
# COMPACT_ATOMS: atom_id res chain seq x y z
N MET A 1 -36.83 -4.73 -12.87
CA MET A 1 -35.77 -4.33 -13.83
C MET A 1 -34.49 -3.75 -13.19
N LEU A 2 -34.59 -2.77 -12.30
CA LEU A 2 -33.35 -2.21 -11.62
C LEU A 2 -32.75 -3.16 -10.57
N VAL A 3 -33.56 -3.95 -9.88
CA VAL A 3 -33.11 -4.93 -8.86
C VAL A 3 -32.42 -6.13 -9.52
N GLU A 4 -32.92 -6.58 -10.67
CA GLU A 4 -32.32 -7.71 -11.41
C GLU A 4 -30.98 -7.38 -12.05
N LYS A 5 -30.78 -6.13 -12.54
CA LYS A 5 -29.46 -5.69 -13.04
C LYS A 5 -28.41 -5.67 -11.94
N ARG A 6 -28.74 -5.17 -10.74
CA ARG A 6 -27.80 -5.20 -9.59
C ARG A 6 -27.45 -6.62 -9.17
N SER A 7 -28.39 -7.56 -9.24
CA SER A 7 -28.12 -8.96 -8.91
C SER A 7 -27.21 -9.65 -9.92
N ALA A 8 -27.28 -9.28 -11.21
CA ALA A 8 -26.40 -9.83 -12.25
C ALA A 8 -24.97 -9.27 -12.18
N GLU A 9 -24.82 -7.96 -11.95
CA GLU A 9 -23.51 -7.32 -11.74
C GLU A 9 -22.83 -7.85 -10.48
N SER A 10 -23.58 -8.06 -9.39
CA SER A 10 -23.03 -8.63 -8.15
C SER A 10 -22.54 -10.06 -8.33
N ARG A 11 -23.23 -10.90 -9.11
CA ARG A 11 -22.80 -12.29 -9.39
C ARG A 11 -21.50 -12.31 -10.20
N GLY A 12 -21.37 -11.48 -11.22
CA GLY A 12 -20.14 -11.41 -12.03
C GLY A 12 -18.90 -10.97 -11.21
N VAL A 13 -19.10 -10.08 -10.24
CA VAL A 13 -18.02 -9.61 -9.37
C VAL A 13 -17.60 -10.69 -8.35
N VAL A 14 -18.56 -11.44 -7.81
CA VAL A 14 -18.28 -12.58 -6.91
C VAL A 14 -17.52 -13.68 -7.65
N GLU A 15 -17.95 -14.07 -8.86
CA GLU A 15 -17.22 -15.05 -9.67
C GLU A 15 -15.79 -14.58 -10.03
N ALA A 16 -15.58 -13.29 -10.34
CA ALA A 16 -14.27 -12.75 -10.60
C ALA A 16 -13.37 -12.78 -9.36
N ALA A 17 -13.90 -12.44 -8.19
CA ALA A 17 -13.20 -12.53 -6.92
C ALA A 17 -12.82 -13.97 -6.55
N GLU A 18 -13.74 -14.92 -6.76
CA GLU A 18 -13.49 -16.34 -6.52
C GLU A 18 -12.45 -16.92 -7.48
N ARG A 19 -12.46 -16.53 -8.76
CA ARG A 19 -11.41 -16.92 -9.72
C ARG A 19 -10.04 -16.42 -9.33
N LEU A 20 -9.90 -15.15 -8.94
CA LEU A 20 -8.64 -14.59 -8.49
C LEU A 20 -8.11 -15.28 -7.22
N LEU A 21 -9.01 -15.62 -6.30
CA LEU A 21 -8.66 -16.39 -5.10
C LEU A 21 -8.24 -17.83 -5.47
N ALA A 22 -8.92 -18.47 -6.42
CA ALA A 22 -8.59 -19.80 -6.89
C ALA A 22 -7.28 -19.83 -7.68
N GLU A 23 -7.03 -18.84 -8.53
CA GLU A 23 -5.77 -18.70 -9.29
C GLU A 23 -4.57 -18.43 -8.35
N SER A 24 -4.78 -17.68 -7.26
CA SER A 24 -3.75 -17.44 -6.26
C SER A 24 -3.46 -18.68 -5.39
N ALA A 25 -4.38 -19.62 -5.28
CA ALA A 25 -4.27 -20.84 -4.50
C ALA A 25 -3.78 -22.05 -5.32
N ALA A 26 -3.78 -21.99 -6.66
CA ALA A 26 -3.35 -23.10 -7.50
C ALA A 26 -1.82 -23.26 -7.50
N PRO A 27 -1.28 -24.45 -7.20
CA PRO A 27 0.15 -24.68 -7.31
C PRO A 27 0.58 -24.57 -8.77
N ARG A 28 1.40 -23.57 -9.11
CA ARG A 28 2.02 -23.46 -10.42
C ARG A 28 2.87 -24.69 -10.65
N LYS A 29 2.53 -25.48 -11.68
CA LYS A 29 3.31 -26.63 -12.12
C LYS A 29 4.76 -26.18 -12.34
N ALA A 30 5.67 -26.79 -11.59
CA ALA A 30 7.10 -26.58 -11.70
C ALA A 30 7.57 -26.82 -13.12
N ALA A 31 8.12 -25.80 -13.77
CA ALA A 31 8.86 -25.94 -15.00
C ALA A 31 10.10 -26.79 -14.69
N ARG A 32 10.21 -27.93 -15.38
CA ARG A 32 11.34 -28.85 -15.26
C ARG A 32 12.65 -28.12 -15.55
N GLY A 33 13.57 -28.22 -14.59
CA GLY A 33 14.86 -27.56 -14.58
C GLY A 33 15.77 -27.99 -15.73
N VAL A 34 16.47 -27.00 -16.23
CA VAL A 34 17.74 -27.17 -16.90
C VAL A 34 18.82 -26.84 -15.88
N LYS A 35 19.47 -27.91 -15.39
CA LYS A 35 20.69 -27.78 -14.57
C LYS A 35 21.78 -27.22 -15.48
N ARG A 36 22.21 -26.00 -15.25
CA ARG A 36 23.51 -25.51 -15.70
C ARG A 36 24.40 -25.43 -14.46
N THR A 37 25.30 -26.40 -14.37
CA THR A 37 26.46 -26.40 -13.49
C THR A 37 27.41 -25.31 -13.95
N CYS A 38 27.63 -24.28 -13.14
CA CYS A 38 28.76 -23.37 -13.31
C CYS A 38 29.86 -23.81 -12.36
N GLU A 39 30.92 -24.41 -12.91
CA GLU A 39 32.18 -24.56 -12.23
C GLU A 39 32.96 -23.23 -12.22
N PRO A 40 33.71 -22.91 -11.13
CA PRO A 40 34.52 -21.70 -11.08
C PRO A 40 35.80 -21.89 -11.89
N PRO A 41 36.26 -20.91 -12.67
CA PRO A 41 37.55 -21.00 -13.35
C PRO A 41 38.69 -20.72 -12.39
N HIS A 42 39.68 -21.62 -12.42
CA HIS A 42 40.98 -21.50 -11.79
C HIS A 42 41.78 -20.31 -12.36
N SER A 43 42.52 -19.69 -11.46
CA SER A 43 43.52 -18.66 -11.70
C SER A 43 44.62 -19.09 -12.67
N SER A 44 44.94 -18.26 -13.64
CA SER A 44 46.25 -17.82 -14.09
C SER A 44 46.21 -17.37 -15.55
N CYS A 45 46.49 -16.15 -15.84
CA CYS A 45 47.58 -15.72 -16.74
C CYS A 45 47.50 -14.24 -17.10
N ALA A 46 48.67 -13.68 -17.08
CA ALA A 46 49.11 -12.35 -17.33
C ALA A 46 48.54 -11.61 -18.55
N ALA A 47 48.48 -10.29 -18.31
CA ALA A 47 48.62 -9.13 -19.22
C ALA A 47 48.72 -9.42 -20.75
N ARG A 48 47.78 -8.78 -21.51
CA ARG A 48 48.05 -7.94 -22.67
C ARG A 48 46.79 -7.31 -23.25
N ASP A 49 46.96 -6.03 -23.59
CA ASP A 49 46.25 -5.25 -24.61
C ASP A 49 44.84 -4.68 -24.25
N GLY A 50 44.93 -3.38 -23.94
CA GLY A 50 43.81 -2.48 -23.74
C GLY A 50 43.07 -2.12 -25.03
N LEU A 51 42.04 -2.89 -25.37
CA LEU A 51 41.03 -2.49 -26.37
C LEU A 51 39.68 -3.26 -26.18
N GLY A 52 39.55 -4.07 -25.11
CA GLY A 52 38.35 -4.88 -24.87
C GLY A 52 37.35 -4.32 -23.83
N VAL A 53 37.61 -3.16 -23.24
CA VAL A 53 36.82 -2.69 -22.06
C VAL A 53 35.56 -1.90 -22.44
N LEU A 54 35.38 -1.52 -23.70
CA LEU A 54 34.21 -0.74 -24.12
C LEU A 54 33.02 -1.57 -24.63
N ALA A 55 33.19 -2.85 -24.91
CA ALA A 55 32.11 -3.68 -25.43
C ALA A 55 31.26 -4.41 -24.37
N HIS A 56 31.74 -4.52 -23.12
CA HIS A 56 30.99 -5.18 -22.03
C HIS A 56 30.14 -4.23 -21.17
N ARG A 57 30.23 -2.92 -21.41
CA ARG A 57 29.45 -1.91 -20.63
C ARG A 57 28.06 -1.63 -21.23
N ALA A 58 27.80 -2.08 -22.44
CA ALA A 58 26.52 -1.85 -23.15
C ALA A 58 25.45 -2.95 -22.92
N ALA A 59 25.77 -4.02 -22.19
CA ALA A 59 24.84 -5.14 -21.98
C ALA A 59 24.22 -5.20 -20.57
N CYS A 60 24.53 -4.25 -19.68
CA CYS A 60 23.97 -4.14 -18.32
C CYS A 60 23.19 -2.84 -18.08
N GLU A 61 22.79 -2.12 -19.14
CA GLU A 61 21.81 -1.04 -19.05
C GLU A 61 20.39 -1.61 -19.03
N GLY A 62 20.09 -2.44 -18.05
CA GLY A 62 18.80 -3.06 -17.83
C GLY A 62 18.33 -2.80 -16.42
N ASN A 63 17.60 -1.71 -16.21
CA ASN A 63 16.67 -1.52 -15.10
C ASN A 63 17.29 -1.54 -13.70
N GLU A 64 18.03 -0.48 -13.34
CA GLU A 64 18.19 -0.18 -11.92
C GLU A 64 16.79 -0.06 -11.31
N PRO A 65 16.45 -0.83 -10.27
CA PRO A 65 15.14 -0.71 -9.63
C PRO A 65 14.98 0.75 -9.18
N ALA A 66 13.93 1.40 -9.65
CA ALA A 66 13.62 2.79 -9.28
C ALA A 66 13.75 2.93 -7.76
N ALA A 67 14.43 3.99 -7.30
CA ALA A 67 14.66 4.20 -5.87
C ALA A 67 13.34 4.10 -5.10
N PRO A 68 13.29 3.36 -3.99
CA PRO A 68 12.07 3.17 -3.23
C PRO A 68 11.56 4.53 -2.72
N LEU A 69 10.23 4.70 -2.71
CA LEU A 69 9.59 5.91 -2.20
C LEU A 69 9.75 6.03 -0.68
N VAL A 70 9.64 4.89 0.01
CA VAL A 70 9.84 4.78 1.46
C VAL A 70 10.93 3.74 1.72
N ARG A 71 11.85 4.08 2.59
CA ARG A 71 12.90 3.20 3.07
C ARG A 71 12.89 3.15 4.58
N VAL A 72 12.67 1.96 5.15
CA VAL A 72 12.73 1.71 6.59
C VAL A 72 13.96 0.88 6.89
N ARG A 73 14.79 1.31 7.85
CA ARG A 73 16.04 0.63 8.21
C ARG A 73 16.18 0.51 9.72
N LYS A 74 16.19 -0.73 10.20
CA LYS A 74 16.38 -1.10 11.62
C LYS A 74 15.50 -0.29 12.56
N PHE A 75 14.29 0.05 12.11
CA PHE A 75 13.40 0.90 12.87
C PHE A 75 12.83 0.15 14.07
N SER A 76 12.96 0.77 15.22
CA SER A 76 12.42 0.27 16.49
C SER A 76 11.60 1.36 17.14
N LEU A 77 10.46 0.99 17.73
CA LEU A 77 9.54 1.91 18.37
C LEU A 77 9.10 1.36 19.71
N ARG A 78 9.33 2.13 20.76
CA ARG A 78 8.83 1.85 22.11
C ARG A 78 7.83 2.94 22.51
N LEU A 79 6.66 2.52 22.95
CA LEU A 79 5.61 3.40 23.48
C LEU A 79 5.48 3.15 24.99
N GLY A 80 6.06 4.02 25.80
CA GLY A 80 6.16 3.82 27.26
C GLY A 80 6.93 2.56 27.60
N ALA A 81 6.31 1.62 28.34
CA ALA A 81 6.91 0.33 28.71
C ALA A 81 6.82 -0.76 27.62
N PHE A 82 6.09 -0.51 26.53
CA PHE A 82 5.82 -1.51 25.50
C PHE A 82 6.68 -1.28 24.27
N THR A 83 7.39 -2.32 23.81
CA THR A 83 8.05 -2.32 22.50
C THR A 83 7.02 -2.69 21.46
N SER A 84 6.69 -1.73 20.60
CA SER A 84 5.69 -1.91 19.54
C SER A 84 6.30 -2.45 18.25
N LEU A 85 7.56 -2.04 17.95
CA LEU A 85 8.32 -2.46 16.78
C LEU A 85 9.78 -2.69 17.16
N GLU A 86 10.41 -3.69 16.54
CA GLU A 86 11.79 -4.05 16.83
C GLU A 86 12.53 -4.48 15.55
N ASP A 87 13.60 -3.74 15.21
CA ASP A 87 14.52 -3.99 14.08
C ASP A 87 13.80 -4.20 12.73
N VAL A 88 12.83 -3.33 12.43
CA VAL A 88 12.01 -3.42 11.23
C VAL A 88 12.75 -2.81 10.04
N SER A 89 12.83 -3.56 8.93
CA SER A 89 13.48 -3.08 7.70
C SER A 89 12.73 -3.55 6.46
N PHE A 90 12.32 -2.61 5.59
CA PHE A 90 11.69 -2.88 4.31
C PHE A 90 11.69 -1.63 3.42
N ASP A 91 11.35 -1.82 2.15
CA ASP A 91 11.20 -0.76 1.16
C ASP A 91 9.78 -0.76 0.60
N ILE A 92 9.28 0.42 0.20
CA ILE A 92 7.99 0.59 -0.47
C ILE A 92 8.21 1.24 -1.82
N SER A 93 7.72 0.59 -2.85
CA SER A 93 7.84 1.03 -4.23
C SER A 93 6.75 2.04 -4.62
N LYS A 94 7.09 2.97 -5.50
CA LYS A 94 6.14 3.90 -6.11
C LYS A 94 5.20 3.18 -7.08
N GLY A 95 3.95 3.62 -7.17
CA GLY A 95 2.98 3.08 -8.14
C GLY A 95 2.50 1.66 -7.84
N LYS A 96 2.77 1.15 -6.65
CA LYS A 96 2.34 -0.18 -6.18
C LYS A 96 1.51 -0.11 -4.91
N VAL A 97 0.75 -1.16 -4.68
CA VAL A 97 0.08 -1.42 -3.40
C VAL A 97 0.95 -2.34 -2.57
N THR A 98 1.40 -1.87 -1.41
CA THR A 98 2.17 -2.67 -0.44
C THR A 98 1.28 -2.96 0.77
N ALA A 99 1.06 -4.23 1.09
CA ALA A 99 0.36 -4.64 2.30
C ALA A 99 1.35 -4.79 3.47
N LEU A 100 1.13 -4.02 4.53
CA LEU A 100 1.67 -4.35 5.86
C LEU A 100 0.66 -5.29 6.50
N CYS A 101 1.00 -6.55 6.70
CA CYS A 101 0.05 -7.56 7.10
C CYS A 101 0.60 -8.47 8.21
N GLY A 102 -0.31 -9.03 9.00
CA GLY A 102 0.01 -9.92 10.10
C GLY A 102 -1.15 -10.04 11.09
N PRO A 103 -1.00 -10.87 12.13
CA PRO A 103 -2.00 -11.04 13.16
C PRO A 103 -2.36 -9.71 13.85
N ARG A 104 -3.56 -9.63 14.39
CA ARG A 104 -3.97 -8.44 15.17
C ARG A 104 -2.99 -8.15 16.29
N GLY A 105 -2.63 -6.88 16.47
CA GLY A 105 -1.67 -6.47 17.49
C GLY A 105 -0.20 -6.74 17.13
N CYS A 106 0.12 -7.18 15.91
CA CYS A 106 1.49 -7.44 15.49
C CYS A 106 2.36 -6.20 15.25
N GLY A 107 1.81 -4.98 15.42
CA GLY A 107 2.55 -3.71 15.28
C GLY A 107 2.30 -2.97 13.96
N ILE A 108 1.50 -3.47 13.02
CA ILE A 108 1.25 -2.82 11.72
C ILE A 108 0.65 -1.42 11.84
N GLU A 109 -0.24 -1.18 12.83
CA GLU A 109 -0.81 0.14 13.09
C GLU A 109 0.26 1.13 13.57
N ALA A 110 1.10 0.71 14.51
CA ALA A 110 2.21 1.51 14.98
C ALA A 110 3.21 1.84 13.86
N MET A 111 3.43 0.90 12.93
CA MET A 111 4.25 1.14 11.74
C MET A 111 3.58 2.13 10.79
N LEU A 112 2.27 2.02 10.57
CA LEU A 112 1.53 2.95 9.74
C LEU A 112 1.52 4.37 10.33
N ASP A 113 1.39 4.50 11.66
CA ASP A 113 1.51 5.77 12.38
C ASP A 113 2.91 6.36 12.27
N ALA A 114 3.93 5.50 12.35
CA ALA A 114 5.30 5.91 12.15
C ALA A 114 5.55 6.44 10.73
N LEU A 115 5.06 5.76 9.70
CA LEU A 115 5.15 6.20 8.30
C LEU A 115 4.43 7.54 8.07
N GLY A 116 3.28 7.75 8.70
CA GLY A 116 2.49 8.98 8.62
C GLY A 116 3.02 10.11 9.50
N ALA A 117 4.07 9.88 10.28
CA ALA A 117 4.58 10.78 11.31
C ALA A 117 3.48 11.31 12.26
N THR A 118 2.51 10.42 12.59
CA THR A 118 1.36 10.70 13.46
C THR A 118 1.52 10.13 14.88
N LEU A 119 2.74 9.70 15.24
CA LEU A 119 3.04 9.19 16.58
C LEU A 119 2.76 10.25 17.66
N PRO A 120 2.26 9.85 18.83
CA PRO A 120 2.03 10.77 19.93
C PRO A 120 3.33 11.46 20.38
N GLY A 121 3.21 12.70 20.87
CA GLY A 121 4.35 13.59 21.19
C GLY A 121 5.41 12.97 22.10
N ALA A 122 6.63 13.39 21.88
CA ALA A 122 7.94 12.81 22.20
C ALA A 122 8.25 12.39 23.67
N ARG A 123 7.42 12.65 24.66
CA ARG A 123 7.77 12.35 26.07
C ARG A 123 7.68 10.86 26.44
N THR A 124 7.02 10.04 25.62
CA THR A 124 6.80 8.60 25.89
C THR A 124 7.20 7.72 24.72
N VAL A 125 7.86 8.28 23.70
CA VAL A 125 8.21 7.56 22.48
C VAL A 125 9.72 7.50 22.37
N ASP A 126 10.29 6.29 22.38
CA ASP A 126 11.70 6.01 22.09
C ASP A 126 11.77 5.34 20.72
N MET A 127 12.62 5.89 19.84
CA MET A 127 12.76 5.44 18.46
C MET A 127 14.22 5.22 18.10
N GLY A 128 14.48 4.08 17.43
CA GLY A 128 15.78 3.76 16.85
C GLY A 128 15.67 3.53 15.35
N GLY A 129 16.81 3.56 14.64
CA GLY A 129 16.83 3.37 13.18
C GLY A 129 16.41 4.60 12.38
N SER A 130 15.89 4.39 11.15
CA SER A 130 15.47 5.49 10.28
C SER A 130 14.28 5.14 9.41
N ILE A 131 13.45 6.14 9.11
CA ILE A 131 12.40 6.11 8.09
C ILE A 131 12.67 7.25 7.12
N GLU A 132 12.97 6.93 5.88
CA GLU A 132 13.10 7.89 4.80
C GLU A 132 11.86 7.87 3.92
N LEU A 133 11.27 9.04 3.65
CA LEU A 133 10.13 9.22 2.77
C LEU A 133 10.48 10.24 1.70
N CYS A 134 10.47 9.83 0.44
CA CYS A 134 10.92 10.67 -0.69
C CYS A 134 12.33 11.28 -0.46
N GLY A 135 13.25 10.52 0.11
CA GLY A 135 14.62 10.98 0.41
C GLY A 135 14.77 11.91 1.62
N HIS A 136 13.70 12.08 2.42
CA HIS A 136 13.73 12.86 3.66
C HIS A 136 13.52 11.97 4.87
N ASP A 137 14.35 12.12 5.89
CA ASP A 137 14.17 11.42 7.18
C ASP A 137 12.90 11.96 7.88
N ALA A 138 11.98 11.04 8.20
CA ALA A 138 10.68 11.38 8.77
C ALA A 138 10.75 11.93 10.20
N TYR A 139 11.88 11.75 10.91
CA TYR A 139 11.98 12.07 12.33
C TYR A 139 13.11 13.01 12.70
N ARG A 140 14.05 13.30 11.79
CA ARG A 140 15.14 14.26 12.04
C ARG A 140 14.75 15.68 11.64
N THR A 141 14.79 16.55 12.58
CA THR A 141 14.50 17.99 12.71
C THR A 141 13.88 18.75 11.52
N LEU A 142 14.54 18.90 10.40
CA LEU A 142 14.02 19.65 9.23
C LEU A 142 13.29 18.77 8.20
N GLY A 143 13.44 17.45 8.32
CA GLY A 143 12.81 16.47 7.42
C GLY A 143 11.39 16.07 7.83
N ALA A 144 11.06 16.15 9.13
CA ALA A 144 9.81 15.63 9.68
C ALA A 144 8.57 16.35 9.13
N GLU A 145 8.59 17.68 8.99
CA GLU A 145 7.47 18.43 8.39
C GLU A 145 7.28 18.07 6.93
N ARG A 146 8.38 18.02 6.17
CA ARG A 146 8.35 17.64 4.76
C ARG A 146 7.89 16.19 4.56
N ALA A 147 8.28 15.28 5.44
CA ALA A 147 7.84 13.90 5.40
C ALA A 147 6.33 13.79 5.67
N ARG A 148 5.79 14.54 6.66
CA ARG A 148 4.34 14.59 6.95
C ARG A 148 3.51 15.06 5.75
N GLU A 149 4.03 15.98 4.95
CA GLU A 149 3.38 16.46 3.73
C GLU A 149 3.37 15.41 2.62
N LYS A 150 4.30 14.46 2.64
CA LYS A 150 4.47 13.42 1.60
C LYS A 150 3.63 12.16 1.85
N ALA A 151 3.13 11.95 3.06
CA ALA A 151 2.26 10.82 3.39
C ALA A 151 0.88 11.30 3.83
N ALA A 152 -0.17 10.83 3.19
CA ALA A 152 -1.54 11.09 3.63
C ALA A 152 -2.11 9.84 4.30
N ARG A 153 -2.35 9.94 5.62
CA ARG A 153 -3.07 8.90 6.33
C ARG A 153 -4.58 9.06 6.15
N VAL A 154 -5.24 7.97 5.79
CA VAL A 154 -6.70 7.90 5.69
C VAL A 154 -7.25 7.48 7.04
N PHE A 155 -8.17 8.28 7.57
CA PHE A 155 -8.95 7.96 8.76
C PHE A 155 -10.39 7.71 8.32
N PHE A 156 -10.94 6.57 8.70
CA PHE A 156 -12.36 6.26 8.52
C PHE A 156 -13.12 6.73 9.75
N GLY A 157 -14.18 7.51 9.53
CA GLY A 157 -14.93 8.16 10.60
C GLY A 157 -14.40 9.57 10.94
N GLY A 158 -15.22 10.33 11.67
CA GLY A 158 -14.89 11.67 12.15
C GLY A 158 -15.82 12.76 11.64
N SER A 159 -15.55 14.01 12.07
CA SER A 159 -16.42 15.17 11.80
C SER A 159 -16.64 15.49 10.31
N PHE A 160 -15.74 15.07 9.43
CA PHE A 160 -15.89 15.27 7.99
C PHE A 160 -17.09 14.51 7.41
N GLU A 161 -17.55 13.44 8.05
CA GLU A 161 -18.69 12.65 7.58
C GLU A 161 -20.02 13.43 7.66
N LEU A 162 -20.09 14.50 8.44
CA LEU A 162 -21.25 15.39 8.51
C LEU A 162 -21.34 16.34 7.30
N GLN A 163 -20.27 16.47 6.53
CA GLN A 163 -20.22 17.29 5.32
C GLN A 163 -20.62 16.50 4.08
N SER A 164 -20.97 17.21 3.01
CA SER A 164 -21.18 16.59 1.72
C SER A 164 -19.87 16.00 1.16
N VAL A 165 -19.98 14.99 0.31
CA VAL A 165 -18.82 14.39 -0.39
C VAL A 165 -18.01 15.49 -1.10
N ARG A 166 -18.70 16.40 -1.82
CA ARG A 166 -18.09 17.54 -2.50
C ARG A 166 -17.27 18.40 -1.55
N ASN A 167 -17.87 18.83 -0.46
CA ASN A 167 -17.20 19.72 0.50
C ASN A 167 -16.01 19.05 1.19
N THR A 168 -16.15 17.76 1.49
CA THR A 168 -15.10 16.93 2.10
C THR A 168 -13.85 16.86 1.21
N ILE A 169 -14.03 16.65 -0.10
CA ILE A 169 -12.92 16.61 -1.07
C ILE A 169 -12.39 18.02 -1.35
N ALA A 170 -13.29 18.98 -1.58
CA ALA A 170 -12.95 20.38 -1.85
C ALA A 170 -12.12 21.03 -0.75
N PHE A 171 -12.37 20.65 0.53
CA PHE A 171 -11.56 21.12 1.64
C PHE A 171 -10.06 20.81 1.46
N SER A 172 -9.73 19.58 1.06
CA SER A 172 -8.34 19.19 0.80
C SER A 172 -7.74 19.87 -0.44
N ILE A 173 -8.57 20.15 -1.45
CA ILE A 173 -8.14 20.89 -2.65
C ILE A 173 -7.81 22.33 -2.30
N ARG A 174 -8.67 22.99 -1.48
CA ARG A 174 -8.44 24.37 -1.01
C ARG A 174 -7.19 24.51 -0.16
N GLN A 175 -6.83 23.48 0.62
CA GLN A 175 -5.55 23.45 1.36
C GLN A 175 -4.32 23.52 0.45
N ARG A 176 -4.45 23.20 -0.84
CA ARG A 176 -3.42 23.34 -1.86
C ARG A 176 -3.40 24.72 -2.54
N GLY A 177 -4.24 25.68 -2.07
CA GLY A 177 -4.35 27.01 -2.63
C GLY A 177 -5.25 27.12 -3.87
N ILE A 178 -6.07 26.11 -4.16
CA ILE A 178 -7.03 26.13 -5.28
C ILE A 178 -8.38 26.57 -4.73
N HIS A 179 -8.86 27.74 -5.17
CA HIS A 179 -10.10 28.35 -4.67
C HIS A 179 -11.17 28.54 -5.75
N ASP A 180 -10.80 28.45 -7.02
CA ASP A 180 -11.72 28.55 -8.16
C ASP A 180 -12.64 27.32 -8.20
N ASP A 181 -13.96 27.54 -8.29
CA ASP A 181 -14.95 26.47 -8.22
C ASP A 181 -14.88 25.52 -9.43
N ALA A 182 -14.57 26.02 -10.63
CA ALA A 182 -14.40 25.19 -11.81
C ALA A 182 -13.15 24.30 -11.70
N ALA A 183 -12.05 24.85 -11.19
CA ALA A 183 -10.83 24.09 -10.91
C ALA A 183 -11.06 23.03 -9.80
N ILE A 184 -11.82 23.37 -8.75
CA ILE A 184 -12.20 22.42 -7.70
C ILE A 184 -13.04 21.27 -8.28
N ALA A 185 -14.04 21.56 -9.11
CA ALA A 185 -14.88 20.55 -9.76
C ALA A 185 -14.03 19.62 -10.65
N SER A 186 -13.10 20.18 -11.43
CA SER A 186 -12.16 19.42 -12.27
C SER A 186 -11.28 18.48 -11.43
N GLU A 187 -10.75 18.97 -10.30
CA GLU A 187 -9.92 18.17 -9.38
C GLU A 187 -10.73 17.06 -8.69
N ILE A 188 -11.98 17.32 -8.29
CA ILE A 188 -12.88 16.29 -7.75
C ILE A 188 -13.05 15.17 -8.78
N ASN A 189 -13.38 15.51 -10.04
CA ASN A 189 -13.55 14.54 -11.11
C ASN A 189 -12.26 13.74 -11.38
N ARG A 190 -11.09 14.37 -11.30
CA ARG A 190 -9.80 13.69 -11.41
C ARG A 190 -9.59 12.67 -10.28
N VAL A 191 -9.90 13.06 -9.04
CA VAL A 191 -9.77 12.19 -7.88
C VAL A 191 -10.72 10.99 -7.99
N LEU A 192 -11.98 11.21 -8.37
CA LEU A 192 -12.94 10.13 -8.55
C LEU A 192 -12.51 9.15 -9.64
N ARG A 193 -11.97 9.66 -10.77
CA ARG A 193 -11.40 8.82 -11.84
C ARG A 193 -10.22 7.98 -11.38
N SER A 194 -9.36 8.51 -10.53
CA SER A 194 -8.22 7.73 -10.02
C SER A 194 -8.65 6.59 -9.09
N LEU A 195 -9.82 6.71 -8.46
CA LEU A 195 -10.44 5.70 -7.60
C LEU A 195 -11.40 4.73 -8.34
N ASP A 196 -11.68 4.96 -9.63
CA ASP A 196 -12.79 4.31 -10.36
C ASP A 196 -14.15 4.47 -9.64
N ALA A 197 -14.32 5.60 -8.96
CA ALA A 197 -15.48 5.87 -8.10
C ALA A 197 -16.50 6.87 -8.70
N GLU A 198 -16.36 7.26 -10.00
CA GLU A 198 -17.25 8.24 -10.63
C GLU A 198 -18.71 7.83 -10.54
N ARG A 199 -19.03 6.56 -10.85
CA ARG A 199 -20.42 6.06 -10.80
C ARG A 199 -20.96 5.92 -9.38
N ARG A 200 -20.07 5.67 -8.40
CA ARG A 200 -20.48 5.44 -7.00
C ARG A 200 -20.65 6.73 -6.21
N LEU A 201 -19.76 7.70 -6.44
CA LEU A 201 -19.75 8.94 -5.68
C LEU A 201 -20.26 10.14 -6.49
N GLY A 202 -20.23 10.09 -7.84
CA GLY A 202 -20.63 11.20 -8.71
C GLY A 202 -22.06 11.67 -8.48
N ASP A 203 -23.01 10.74 -8.39
CA ASP A 203 -24.43 11.04 -8.14
C ASP A 203 -24.70 11.42 -6.67
N HIS A 204 -23.71 11.29 -5.79
CA HIS A 204 -23.83 11.51 -4.35
C HIS A 204 -23.00 12.67 -3.83
N LEU A 205 -22.42 13.51 -4.73
CA LEU A 205 -21.51 14.59 -4.34
C LEU A 205 -22.12 15.56 -3.33
N ASP A 206 -23.40 15.82 -3.39
CA ASP A 206 -24.08 16.79 -2.52
C ASP A 206 -24.73 16.13 -1.29
N ARG A 207 -24.61 14.81 -1.14
CA ARG A 207 -25.07 14.07 0.05
C ARG A 207 -24.02 14.08 1.14
N ALA A 208 -24.48 14.08 2.42
CA ALA A 208 -23.59 13.91 3.56
C ALA A 208 -22.90 12.55 3.52
N VAL A 209 -21.60 12.51 3.79
CA VAL A 209 -20.81 11.26 3.77
C VAL A 209 -21.42 10.23 4.72
N SER A 210 -21.90 10.63 5.90
CA SER A 210 -22.54 9.75 6.89
C SER A 210 -23.81 9.04 6.37
N SER A 211 -24.48 9.61 5.35
CA SER A 211 -25.69 9.02 4.75
C SER A 211 -25.41 7.95 3.71
N LEU A 212 -24.13 7.74 3.36
CA LEU A 212 -23.73 6.77 2.33
C LEU A 212 -23.53 5.38 2.91
N PRO A 213 -23.64 4.32 2.08
CA PRO A 213 -23.20 2.97 2.46
C PRO A 213 -21.72 2.92 2.88
N ALA A 214 -21.31 1.85 3.54
CA ALA A 214 -19.98 1.72 4.14
C ALA A 214 -18.83 1.86 3.13
N LEU A 215 -18.95 1.27 1.96
CA LEU A 215 -17.93 1.36 0.90
C LEU A 215 -17.78 2.81 0.42
N GLU A 216 -18.90 3.48 0.07
CA GLU A 216 -18.90 4.85 -0.44
C GLU A 216 -18.35 5.84 0.58
N ARG A 217 -18.65 5.67 1.89
CA ARG A 217 -18.04 6.47 2.96
C ARG A 217 -16.53 6.34 2.98
N ARG A 218 -16.00 5.12 2.83
CA ARG A 218 -14.56 4.87 2.80
C ARG A 218 -13.91 5.43 1.54
N LEU A 219 -14.54 5.27 0.39
CA LEU A 219 -14.08 5.87 -0.86
C LEU A 219 -14.03 7.40 -0.76
N ALA A 220 -15.01 8.03 -0.11
CA ALA A 220 -15.01 9.49 0.13
C ALA A 220 -13.84 9.92 1.05
N ALA A 221 -13.52 9.14 2.09
CA ALA A 221 -12.38 9.39 2.95
C ALA A 221 -11.04 9.26 2.19
N ILE A 222 -10.91 8.25 1.35
CA ILE A 222 -9.74 8.06 0.47
C ILE A 222 -9.65 9.19 -0.55
N ALA A 223 -10.77 9.58 -1.18
CA ALA A 223 -10.82 10.70 -2.13
C ALA A 223 -10.36 12.01 -1.48
N ARG A 224 -10.79 12.28 -0.23
CA ARG A 224 -10.32 13.43 0.55
C ARG A 224 -8.80 13.43 0.74
N ALA A 225 -8.21 12.28 1.07
CA ALA A 225 -6.76 12.14 1.25
C ALA A 225 -6.02 12.33 -0.08
N LEU A 226 -6.50 11.71 -1.17
CA LEU A 226 -5.93 11.81 -2.51
C LEU A 226 -5.99 13.22 -3.11
N ALA A 227 -6.97 14.02 -2.70
CA ALA A 227 -7.10 15.41 -3.14
C ALA A 227 -5.90 16.28 -2.74
N LYS A 228 -5.12 15.86 -1.75
CA LYS A 228 -3.84 16.48 -1.39
C LYS A 228 -2.70 16.15 -2.36
N ARG A 229 -2.89 15.19 -3.28
CA ARG A 229 -1.86 14.63 -4.17
C ARG A 229 -0.64 14.09 -3.43
N PRO A 230 -0.81 13.23 -2.42
CA PRO A 230 0.32 12.73 -1.67
C PRO A 230 1.11 11.70 -2.49
N PRO A 231 2.45 11.68 -2.40
CA PRO A 231 3.27 10.59 -2.95
C PRO A 231 2.97 9.22 -2.32
N ALA A 232 2.60 9.20 -1.02
CA ALA A 232 2.22 7.99 -0.29
C ALA A 232 0.83 8.12 0.34
N LEU A 233 -0.01 7.11 0.15
CA LEU A 233 -1.33 6.98 0.77
C LEU A 233 -1.31 5.82 1.77
N LEU A 234 -1.62 6.11 3.03
CA LEU A 234 -1.60 5.14 4.11
C LEU A 234 -3.02 4.83 4.55
N VAL A 235 -3.43 3.57 4.43
CA VAL A 235 -4.82 3.14 4.68
C VAL A 235 -4.82 1.98 5.67
N SER A 236 -5.53 2.16 6.78
CA SER A 236 -5.69 1.11 7.79
C SER A 236 -7.00 0.38 7.62
N GLU A 237 -6.94 -0.95 7.61
CA GLU A 237 -8.09 -1.88 7.60
C GLU A 237 -9.22 -1.45 6.64
N PRO A 238 -8.95 -1.22 5.35
CA PRO A 238 -9.93 -0.66 4.41
C PRO A 238 -11.14 -1.57 4.16
N ALA A 239 -11.01 -2.88 4.37
CA ALA A 239 -12.06 -3.86 4.10
C ALA A 239 -12.84 -4.32 5.34
N THR A 240 -12.44 -3.91 6.55
CA THR A 240 -13.08 -4.39 7.79
C THR A 240 -14.58 -4.08 7.81
N GLY A 241 -15.42 -5.12 7.94
CA GLY A 241 -16.88 -4.99 7.96
C GLY A 241 -17.53 -4.71 6.60
N LEU A 242 -16.78 -4.78 5.49
CA LEU A 242 -17.34 -4.85 4.14
C LEU A 242 -17.64 -6.31 3.79
N ASP A 243 -18.63 -6.52 2.95
CA ASP A 243 -18.87 -7.83 2.33
C ASP A 243 -17.78 -8.15 1.28
N GLN A 244 -17.85 -9.32 0.68
CA GLN A 244 -16.86 -9.79 -0.29
C GLN A 244 -16.82 -8.93 -1.57
N VAL A 245 -17.98 -8.49 -2.05
CA VAL A 245 -18.12 -7.66 -3.26
C VAL A 245 -17.54 -6.27 -3.02
N ASP A 246 -17.90 -5.66 -1.91
CA ASP A 246 -17.41 -4.34 -1.51
C ASP A 246 -15.91 -4.37 -1.19
N SER A 247 -15.42 -5.44 -0.55
CA SER A 247 -13.97 -5.65 -0.31
C SER A 247 -13.19 -5.77 -1.62
N PHE A 248 -13.71 -6.50 -2.60
CA PHE A 248 -13.12 -6.59 -3.92
C PHE A 248 -13.10 -5.23 -4.64
N THR A 249 -14.23 -4.51 -4.60
CA THR A 249 -14.33 -3.15 -5.16
C THR A 249 -13.32 -2.20 -4.51
N MET A 250 -13.16 -2.27 -3.18
CA MET A 250 -12.16 -1.49 -2.46
C MET A 250 -10.73 -1.83 -2.92
N SER A 251 -10.43 -3.11 -3.12
CA SER A 251 -9.12 -3.53 -3.60
C SER A 251 -8.81 -2.96 -5.00
N GLN A 252 -9.78 -3.01 -5.91
CA GLN A 252 -9.65 -2.43 -7.24
C GLN A 252 -9.45 -0.90 -7.20
N ALA A 253 -10.19 -0.20 -6.33
CA ALA A 253 -10.02 1.24 -6.17
C ALA A 253 -8.61 1.61 -5.70
N LEU A 254 -8.05 0.89 -4.74
CA LEU A 254 -6.68 1.12 -4.24
C LEU A 254 -5.62 0.81 -5.31
N GLN A 255 -5.79 -0.29 -6.05
CA GLN A 255 -4.91 -0.62 -7.18
C GLN A 255 -4.99 0.42 -8.30
N SER A 256 -6.20 0.93 -8.60
CA SER A 256 -6.40 1.99 -9.59
C SER A 256 -5.66 3.27 -9.18
N VAL A 257 -5.74 3.66 -7.91
CA VAL A 257 -4.98 4.79 -7.37
C VAL A 257 -3.49 4.61 -7.61
N ALA A 258 -2.92 3.48 -7.19
CA ALA A 258 -1.48 3.23 -7.36
C ALA A 258 -1.04 3.38 -8.81
N ARG A 259 -1.76 2.73 -9.73
CA ARG A 259 -1.42 2.72 -11.17
C ARG A 259 -1.63 4.06 -11.86
N LYS A 260 -2.75 4.76 -11.58
CA LYS A 260 -3.10 6.00 -12.28
C LYS A 260 -2.40 7.23 -11.75
N THR A 261 -1.96 7.23 -10.49
CA THR A 261 -1.36 8.40 -9.84
C THR A 261 0.11 8.21 -9.50
N GLU A 262 0.65 7.01 -9.74
CA GLU A 262 1.99 6.59 -9.29
C GLU A 262 2.21 6.77 -7.77
N CYS A 263 1.14 6.93 -7.00
CA CYS A 263 1.18 6.98 -5.56
C CYS A 263 1.57 5.63 -4.99
N ALA A 264 2.43 5.58 -4.00
CA ALA A 264 2.62 4.38 -3.20
C ALA A 264 1.41 4.20 -2.27
N VAL A 265 0.67 3.12 -2.44
CA VAL A 265 -0.47 2.81 -1.57
C VAL A 265 -0.02 1.79 -0.53
N VAL A 266 -0.06 2.17 0.75
CA VAL A 266 0.28 1.29 1.87
C VAL A 266 -0.99 0.90 2.60
N VAL A 267 -1.26 -0.39 2.65
CA VAL A 267 -2.44 -0.94 3.31
C VAL A 267 -2.03 -1.73 4.52
N ALA A 268 -2.44 -1.30 5.72
CA ALA A 268 -2.32 -2.12 6.92
C ALA A 268 -3.57 -2.99 7.05
N THR A 269 -3.40 -4.31 7.11
CA THR A 269 -4.54 -5.22 7.27
C THR A 269 -4.18 -6.51 8.00
N SER A 270 -5.10 -6.96 8.85
CA SER A 270 -5.08 -8.27 9.49
C SER A 270 -5.82 -9.35 8.69
N ASP A 271 -6.47 -8.97 7.57
CA ASP A 271 -7.15 -9.92 6.70
C ASP A 271 -6.23 -10.43 5.58
N PRO A 272 -5.80 -11.72 5.63
CA PRO A 272 -4.94 -12.31 4.61
C PRO A 272 -5.62 -12.41 3.24
N ARG A 273 -6.96 -12.50 3.20
CA ARG A 273 -7.70 -12.56 1.93
C ARG A 273 -7.66 -11.21 1.23
N PHE A 274 -7.90 -10.14 2.00
CA PHE A 274 -7.83 -8.78 1.45
C PHE A 274 -6.40 -8.44 0.98
N ALA A 275 -5.37 -8.78 1.77
CA ALA A 275 -3.98 -8.59 1.36
C ALA A 275 -3.69 -9.25 -0.01
N ARG A 276 -4.16 -10.50 -0.22
CA ARG A 276 -3.95 -11.25 -1.48
C ARG A 276 -4.57 -10.60 -2.71
N ILE A 277 -5.78 -10.05 -2.58
CA ILE A 277 -6.48 -9.48 -3.74
C ILE A 277 -6.09 -8.03 -4.01
N CYS A 278 -5.53 -7.33 -3.01
CA CYS A 278 -5.26 -5.91 -3.09
C CYS A 278 -3.80 -5.59 -3.43
N ALA A 279 -2.82 -6.34 -2.88
CA ALA A 279 -1.45 -5.90 -2.85
C ALA A 279 -0.57 -6.55 -3.95
N ASP A 280 0.38 -5.76 -4.45
CA ASP A 280 1.47 -6.21 -5.33
C ASP A 280 2.64 -6.76 -4.50
N GLU A 281 2.94 -6.10 -3.38
CA GLU A 281 4.02 -6.42 -2.45
C GLU A 281 3.46 -6.56 -1.03
N GLY A 282 4.12 -7.36 -0.20
CA GLY A 282 3.73 -7.56 1.19
C GLY A 282 4.91 -7.46 2.14
N VAL A 283 4.63 -7.00 3.35
CA VAL A 283 5.54 -7.04 4.50
C VAL A 283 4.79 -7.71 5.65
N VAL A 284 5.24 -8.87 6.06
CA VAL A 284 4.58 -9.65 7.11
C VAL A 284 5.20 -9.35 8.46
N PHE A 285 4.34 -8.96 9.41
CA PHE A 285 4.71 -8.64 10.77
C PHE A 285 4.22 -9.70 11.74
N VAL A 286 5.08 -10.07 12.70
CA VAL A 286 4.72 -10.89 13.83
C VAL A 286 5.43 -10.33 15.06
N GLN A 287 4.67 -10.01 16.11
CA GLN A 287 5.20 -9.51 17.39
C GLN A 287 6.16 -8.31 17.24
N GLY A 288 5.78 -7.33 16.42
CA GLY A 288 6.56 -6.11 16.22
C GLY A 288 7.79 -6.25 15.31
N ARG A 289 8.03 -7.42 14.71
CA ARG A 289 9.18 -7.68 13.82
C ARG A 289 8.71 -7.99 12.41
N THR A 290 9.49 -7.59 11.43
CA THR A 290 9.33 -8.05 10.05
C THR A 290 9.81 -9.49 9.92
N VAL A 291 8.92 -10.38 9.49
CA VAL A 291 9.22 -11.79 9.24
C VAL A 291 9.71 -12.00 7.83
N GLU A 292 8.99 -11.41 6.87
CA GLU A 292 9.26 -11.56 5.46
C GLU A 292 8.71 -10.36 4.69
N ALA A 293 9.40 -9.96 3.63
CA ALA A 293 8.97 -8.89 2.74
C ALA A 293 9.30 -9.24 1.28
N GLY A 294 8.42 -8.87 0.35
CA GLY A 294 8.63 -9.11 -1.08
C GLY A 294 7.35 -9.13 -1.89
N PRO A 295 7.43 -9.56 -3.16
CA PRO A 295 6.25 -9.73 -4.00
C PRO A 295 5.25 -10.69 -3.36
N LEU A 296 3.97 -10.33 -3.36
CA LEU A 296 2.95 -11.12 -2.69
C LEU A 296 2.82 -12.54 -3.28
N SER A 297 3.12 -12.68 -4.58
CA SER A 297 3.14 -13.98 -5.26
C SER A 297 4.18 -14.95 -4.70
N THR A 298 5.26 -14.46 -4.09
CA THR A 298 6.31 -15.28 -3.47
C THR A 298 6.06 -15.54 -2.00
N LEU A 299 5.47 -14.59 -1.27
CA LEU A 299 5.17 -14.72 0.16
C LEU A 299 4.19 -15.85 0.48
N ASN A 300 3.38 -16.24 -0.46
CA ASN A 300 2.42 -17.35 -0.34
C ASN A 300 2.96 -18.68 -0.91
N SER A 301 4.24 -18.73 -1.26
CA SER A 301 4.86 -19.94 -1.82
C SER A 301 5.33 -20.91 -0.74
N SER A 302 5.70 -22.12 -1.14
CA SER A 302 6.24 -23.14 -0.24
C SER A 302 7.58 -22.75 0.41
N SER A 303 8.27 -21.73 -0.13
CA SER A 303 9.54 -21.21 0.39
C SER A 303 9.37 -20.14 1.47
N ALA A 304 8.15 -19.62 1.67
CA ALA A 304 7.88 -18.61 2.68
C ALA A 304 8.09 -19.15 4.11
N ASP A 305 8.45 -18.25 5.03
CA ASP A 305 8.53 -18.55 6.47
C ASP A 305 7.22 -19.19 6.95
N TYR A 306 7.30 -20.14 7.88
CA TYR A 306 6.12 -20.85 8.37
C TYR A 306 5.07 -19.92 9.01
N ARG A 307 5.49 -18.80 9.61
CA ARG A 307 4.61 -17.78 10.20
C ARG A 307 3.86 -17.01 9.10
N THR A 308 4.55 -16.69 8.01
CA THR A 308 3.95 -16.07 6.80
C THR A 308 2.90 -17.01 6.22
N ARG A 309 3.20 -18.29 6.05
CA ARG A 309 2.23 -19.28 5.57
C ARG A 309 1.04 -19.43 6.52
N ALA A 310 1.31 -19.53 7.83
CA ALA A 310 0.25 -19.64 8.84
C ALA A 310 -0.70 -18.44 8.83
N PHE A 311 -0.19 -17.22 8.59
CA PHE A 311 -1.01 -16.03 8.42
C PHE A 311 -1.87 -16.14 7.17
N PHE A 312 -1.27 -16.40 6.01
CA PHE A 312 -2.02 -16.47 4.76
C PHE A 312 -2.99 -17.65 4.70
N GLU A 313 -2.75 -18.74 5.39
CA GLU A 313 -3.68 -19.85 5.54
C GLU A 313 -4.79 -19.57 6.59
N GLY A 314 -4.74 -18.44 7.29
CA GLY A 314 -5.70 -18.07 8.33
C GLY A 314 -5.58 -18.88 9.62
N ARG A 315 -4.42 -19.51 9.86
CA ARG A 315 -4.15 -20.27 11.09
C ARG A 315 -3.73 -19.38 12.26
N ILE A 316 -3.24 -18.17 11.96
CA ILE A 316 -2.98 -17.09 12.92
C ILE A 316 -3.67 -15.81 12.43
N ALA A 317 -4.43 -15.13 13.31
CA ALA A 317 -5.20 -13.93 12.99
C ALA A 317 -5.01 -12.84 14.04
#